data_d4dc5fe04a441ee2dc939bf9e906e3e0
#
_entry.id   d4dc5fe04a441ee2dc939bf9e906e3e0
#
_cell.length_a   1.000
_cell.length_b   1.000
_cell.length_c   1.000
_cell.angle_alpha   90.00
_cell.angle_beta   90.00
_cell.angle_gamma   90.00
#
_symmetry.space_group_name_H-M   'P 1'
#
loop_
_entity.id
_entity.type
_entity.pdbx_description
1 polymer ?
#
loop_
_entity_poly.entity_id
_entity_poly.type
_entity_poly.pdbx_seq_one_letter_code
_entity_poly.pdbx_strand_id
1 'polypeptide(L)'
;MLVRWMVHNWMRSAAESAVRDGIQRTMDASDDIEVASTEALTQCRIAVVCASPLEATGLVDLMGDVITTRCATFIEHVGLIDDVPVVIVESSDQAEQIQQAVEDVIAMYPVDWVIAAGFATGLADGIGRDDIIMPQTLVAADHAQINVGFSISEDV
;
A
#
# COMPACT_ATOMS: atom_id res chain seq x y z
N MET A 1 5.37 -17.18 -18.91
CA MET A 1 4.47 -17.65 -17.83
C MET A 1 5.21 -18.31 -16.66
N LEU A 2 6.14 -19.26 -16.89
CA LEU A 2 6.81 -20.00 -15.80
C LEU A 2 7.70 -19.12 -14.90
N VAL A 3 8.46 -18.18 -15.45
CA VAL A 3 9.38 -17.32 -14.70
C VAL A 3 8.61 -16.37 -13.78
N ARG A 4 7.48 -15.83 -14.22
CA ARG A 4 6.61 -14.95 -13.42
C ARG A 4 6.02 -15.70 -12.22
N TRP A 5 5.61 -16.95 -12.40
CA TRP A 5 5.13 -17.82 -11.33
C TRP A 5 6.24 -18.17 -10.32
N MET A 6 7.46 -18.45 -10.79
CA MET A 6 8.60 -18.75 -9.93
C MET A 6 9.01 -17.54 -9.07
N VAL A 7 9.07 -16.34 -9.65
CA VAL A 7 9.41 -15.10 -8.92
C VAL A 7 8.33 -14.79 -7.89
N HIS A 8 7.07 -14.94 -8.24
CA HIS A 8 5.94 -14.74 -7.32
C HIS A 8 5.97 -15.74 -6.15
N ASN A 9 6.18 -17.01 -6.43
CA ASN A 9 6.27 -18.05 -5.41
C ASN A 9 7.51 -17.91 -4.52
N TRP A 10 8.62 -17.44 -5.11
CA TRP A 10 9.86 -17.16 -4.37
C TRP A 10 9.70 -15.94 -3.44
N MET A 11 9.07 -14.85 -3.92
CA MET A 11 8.80 -13.66 -3.08
C MET A 11 7.85 -13.98 -1.93
N ARG A 12 6.80 -14.75 -2.19
CA ARG A 12 5.89 -15.23 -1.15
C ARG A 12 6.61 -16.10 -0.11
N SER A 13 7.43 -17.03 -0.55
CA SER A 13 8.25 -17.89 0.33
C SER A 13 9.32 -17.08 1.08
N ALA A 14 9.91 -16.06 0.46
CA ALA A 14 10.88 -15.18 1.11
C ALA A 14 10.23 -14.25 2.15
N ALA A 15 9.03 -13.74 1.86
CA ALA A 15 8.25 -12.95 2.81
C ALA A 15 7.81 -13.82 4.01
N GLU A 16 7.29 -15.01 3.76
CA GLU A 16 6.92 -15.98 4.82
C GLU A 16 8.13 -16.37 5.66
N SER A 17 9.32 -16.52 5.06
CA SER A 17 10.55 -16.84 5.77
C SER A 17 11.06 -15.65 6.60
N ALA A 18 11.05 -14.44 6.04
CA ALA A 18 11.47 -13.24 6.75
C ALA A 18 10.55 -12.91 7.93
N VAL A 19 9.23 -13.10 7.76
CA VAL A 19 8.24 -12.97 8.83
C VAL A 19 8.49 -14.03 9.90
N ARG A 20 8.71 -15.28 9.51
CA ARG A 20 8.98 -16.38 10.46
C ARG A 20 10.26 -16.14 11.24
N ASP A 21 11.34 -15.70 10.58
CA ASP A 21 12.62 -15.38 11.22
C ASP A 21 12.54 -14.13 12.11
N GLY A 22 11.71 -13.15 11.73
CA GLY A 22 11.39 -11.98 12.56
C GLY A 22 10.65 -12.38 13.84
N ILE A 23 9.62 -13.21 13.70
CA ILE A 23 8.83 -13.75 14.82
C ILE A 23 9.70 -14.60 15.75
N GLN A 24 10.56 -15.47 15.22
CA GLN A 24 11.44 -16.31 16.02
C GLN A 24 12.36 -15.45 16.91
N ARG A 25 12.92 -14.35 16.37
CA ARG A 25 13.78 -13.42 17.14
C ARG A 25 13.01 -12.64 18.19
N THR A 26 11.72 -12.37 17.95
CA THR A 26 10.87 -11.65 18.91
C THR A 26 10.35 -12.60 20.00
N MET A 27 10.09 -13.86 19.67
CA MET A 27 9.67 -14.89 20.63
C MET A 27 10.77 -15.23 21.64
N ASP A 28 12.05 -15.15 21.24
CA ASP A 28 13.17 -15.32 22.15
C ASP A 28 13.35 -14.13 23.13
N ALA A 29 12.62 -13.05 22.93
CA ALA A 29 12.75 -11.79 23.69
C ALA A 29 11.57 -11.46 24.60
N SER A 30 10.41 -12.13 24.51
CA SER A 30 9.25 -11.84 25.39
C SER A 30 8.19 -12.94 25.34
N ASP A 31 7.93 -13.55 26.48
CA ASP A 31 7.01 -14.68 26.69
C ASP A 31 5.50 -14.28 26.64
N ASP A 32 5.11 -13.06 26.25
CA ASP A 32 3.74 -12.57 26.32
C ASP A 32 3.27 -11.70 25.12
N ILE A 33 3.78 -11.89 23.91
CA ILE A 33 3.17 -11.25 22.74
C ILE A 33 2.31 -12.26 21.99
N GLU A 34 1.01 -12.08 22.13
CA GLU A 34 -0.05 -12.78 21.42
C GLU A 34 0.22 -12.78 19.90
N VAL A 35 0.46 -13.96 19.35
CA VAL A 35 0.68 -14.18 17.91
C VAL A 35 -0.64 -13.97 17.14
N ALA A 36 -1.32 -12.88 17.47
CA ALA A 36 -2.47 -12.44 16.71
C ALA A 36 -1.92 -11.58 15.60
N SER A 37 -1.48 -12.17 14.50
CA SER A 37 -1.60 -11.28 13.38
C SER A 37 -0.75 -11.51 12.14
N THR A 38 0.08 -12.49 12.04
CA THR A 38 0.72 -12.77 10.74
C THR A 38 -0.33 -13.14 9.69
N GLU A 39 -1.40 -13.83 10.09
CA GLU A 39 -2.55 -14.11 9.20
C GLU A 39 -3.37 -12.83 8.92
N ALA A 40 -3.51 -11.93 9.89
CA ALA A 40 -4.23 -10.67 9.69
C ALA A 40 -3.49 -9.74 8.72
N LEU A 41 -2.17 -9.65 8.83
CA LEU A 41 -1.34 -8.81 7.94
C LEU A 41 -1.32 -9.32 6.50
N THR A 42 -1.57 -10.61 6.24
CA THR A 42 -1.71 -11.14 4.88
C THR A 42 -3.09 -10.90 4.27
N GLN A 43 -4.04 -10.37 5.03
CA GLN A 43 -5.42 -10.11 4.58
C GLN A 43 -5.68 -8.62 4.34
N CYS A 44 -4.68 -7.86 3.91
CA CYS A 44 -4.85 -6.46 3.56
C CYS A 44 -5.92 -6.32 2.47
N ARG A 45 -7.00 -5.56 2.78
CA ARG A 45 -8.10 -5.27 1.86
C ARG A 45 -7.95 -3.90 1.20
N ILE A 46 -7.04 -3.08 1.72
CA ILE A 46 -6.76 -1.74 1.24
C ILE A 46 -5.28 -1.64 0.90
N ALA A 47 -4.98 -1.22 -0.31
CA ALA A 47 -3.65 -0.83 -0.74
C ALA A 47 -3.60 0.67 -1.01
N VAL A 48 -2.59 1.35 -0.47
CA VAL A 48 -2.31 2.75 -0.77
C VAL A 48 -1.02 2.82 -1.55
N VAL A 49 -1.06 3.42 -2.74
CA VAL A 49 0.10 3.55 -3.62
C VAL A 49 0.54 5.00 -3.68
N CYS A 50 1.79 5.24 -3.32
CA CYS A 50 2.46 6.53 -3.31
C CYS A 50 3.60 6.54 -4.34
N ALA A 51 3.79 7.65 -5.05
CA ALA A 51 4.85 7.79 -6.04
C ALA A 51 6.22 8.08 -5.40
N SER A 52 6.25 8.47 -4.13
CA SER A 52 7.50 8.81 -3.45
C SER A 52 7.48 8.45 -1.96
N PRO A 53 8.66 8.25 -1.35
CA PRO A 53 8.77 8.05 0.10
C PRO A 53 8.17 9.21 0.91
N LEU A 54 8.27 10.46 0.41
CA LEU A 54 7.76 11.63 1.12
C LEU A 54 6.23 11.60 1.25
N GLU A 55 5.53 11.04 0.24
CA GLU A 55 4.07 10.88 0.27
C GLU A 55 3.64 9.74 1.19
N ALA A 56 4.43 8.66 1.24
CA ALA A 56 4.14 7.49 2.06
C ALA A 56 4.43 7.71 3.55
N THR A 57 5.48 8.48 3.90
CA THR A 57 5.99 8.60 5.27
C THR A 57 4.91 8.98 6.28
N GLY A 58 4.07 9.96 5.96
CA GLY A 58 3.00 10.39 6.87
C GLY A 58 1.96 9.32 7.16
N LEU A 59 1.68 8.44 6.20
CA LEU A 59 0.77 7.31 6.37
C LEU A 59 1.45 6.17 7.12
N VAL A 60 2.71 5.88 6.81
CA VAL A 60 3.50 4.85 7.50
C VAL A 60 3.67 5.19 8.98
N ASP A 61 3.85 6.48 9.32
CA ASP A 61 3.95 6.95 10.69
C ASP A 61 2.65 6.74 11.52
N LEU A 62 1.50 6.59 10.84
CA LEU A 62 0.21 6.30 11.49
C LEU A 62 -0.02 4.80 11.69
N MET A 63 0.79 3.94 11.07
CA MET A 63 0.60 2.49 11.16
C MET A 63 1.15 1.93 12.46
N GLY A 64 0.41 0.99 13.05
CA GLY A 64 0.91 0.06 14.07
C GLY A 64 1.44 -1.23 13.45
N ASP A 65 2.33 -1.90 14.14
CA ASP A 65 2.88 -3.24 13.78
C ASP A 65 3.45 -3.32 12.35
N VAL A 66 4.18 -2.27 11.93
CA VAL A 66 4.67 -2.12 10.57
C VAL A 66 5.76 -3.13 10.24
N ILE A 67 5.55 -3.89 9.17
CA ILE A 67 6.57 -4.71 8.52
C ILE A 67 6.92 -4.06 7.17
N THR A 68 8.18 -3.70 7.00
CA THR A 68 8.68 -3.12 5.75
C THR A 68 9.44 -4.15 4.95
N THR A 69 9.04 -4.35 3.70
CA THR A 69 9.69 -5.26 2.75
C THR A 69 10.16 -4.47 1.52
N ARG A 70 11.40 -4.68 1.14
CA ARG A 70 11.93 -4.10 -0.10
C ARG A 70 11.76 -5.09 -1.25
N CYS A 71 10.85 -4.78 -2.16
CA CYS A 71 10.62 -5.53 -3.38
C CYS A 71 11.55 -5.07 -4.51
N ALA A 72 11.48 -5.70 -5.67
CA ALA A 72 12.35 -5.37 -6.80
C ALA A 72 12.06 -3.99 -7.39
N THR A 73 10.80 -3.57 -7.40
CA THR A 73 10.30 -2.34 -8.05
C THR A 73 9.68 -1.33 -7.10
N PHE A 74 9.44 -1.71 -5.83
CA PHE A 74 8.79 -0.86 -4.82
C PHE A 74 9.24 -1.26 -3.41
N ILE A 75 8.88 -0.45 -2.43
CA ILE A 75 8.96 -0.80 -1.01
C ILE A 75 7.52 -0.94 -0.53
N GLU A 76 7.23 -2.00 0.22
CA GLU A 76 5.94 -2.18 0.86
C GLU A 76 6.05 -2.05 2.38
N HIS A 77 5.02 -1.46 2.96
CA HIS A 77 4.81 -1.38 4.40
C HIS A 77 3.45 -2.01 4.70
N VAL A 78 3.45 -3.10 5.42
CA VAL A 78 2.24 -3.79 5.86
C VAL A 78 2.05 -3.56 7.34
N GLY A 79 0.85 -3.17 7.75
CA GLY A 79 0.55 -2.88 9.15
C GLY A 79 -0.91 -2.53 9.36
N LEU A 80 -1.22 -1.94 10.51
CA LEU A 80 -2.57 -1.59 10.92
C LEU A 80 -2.74 -0.07 10.97
N ILE A 81 -3.82 0.45 10.39
CA ILE A 81 -4.32 1.81 10.64
C ILE A 81 -5.70 1.66 11.29
N ASP A 82 -5.86 2.11 12.53
CA ASP A 82 -7.10 1.95 13.30
C ASP A 82 -7.64 0.51 13.26
N ASP A 83 -6.76 -0.46 13.52
CA ASP A 83 -7.03 -1.90 13.49
C ASP A 83 -7.41 -2.48 12.10
N VAL A 84 -7.32 -1.68 11.05
CA VAL A 84 -7.56 -2.14 9.67
C VAL A 84 -6.23 -2.51 9.02
N PRO A 85 -6.09 -3.76 8.50
CA PRO A 85 -4.89 -4.16 7.77
C PRO A 85 -4.76 -3.39 6.45
N VAL A 86 -3.65 -2.69 6.30
CA VAL A 86 -3.35 -1.85 5.13
C VAL A 86 -1.97 -2.18 4.60
N VAL A 87 -1.81 -2.20 3.29
CA VAL A 87 -0.51 -2.19 2.64
C VAL A 87 -0.26 -0.83 2.00
N ILE A 88 0.84 -0.17 2.36
CA ILE A 88 1.31 1.05 1.73
C ILE A 88 2.48 0.71 0.82
N VAL A 89 2.43 1.19 -0.41
CA VAL A 89 3.42 0.93 -1.45
C VAL A 89 4.10 2.21 -1.84
N GLU A 90 5.41 2.27 -1.63
CA GLU A 90 6.26 3.31 -2.18
C GLU A 90 6.80 2.83 -3.54
N SER A 91 6.30 3.42 -4.60
CA SER A 91 6.75 3.16 -5.95
C SER A 91 7.74 4.24 -6.41
N SER A 92 7.74 4.58 -7.67
CA SER A 92 8.48 5.68 -8.26
C SER A 92 7.53 6.61 -9.02
N ASP A 93 8.05 7.70 -9.55
CA ASP A 93 7.31 8.63 -10.41
C ASP A 93 7.16 8.13 -11.87
N GLN A 94 7.70 6.95 -12.19
CA GLN A 94 7.60 6.35 -13.53
C GLN A 94 6.33 5.53 -13.67
N ALA A 95 5.51 5.86 -14.68
CA ALA A 95 4.21 5.23 -14.88
C ALA A 95 4.26 3.69 -14.98
N GLU A 96 5.27 3.16 -15.70
CA GLU A 96 5.42 1.71 -15.84
C GLU A 96 5.74 1.02 -14.50
N GLN A 97 6.51 1.68 -13.63
CA GLN A 97 6.85 1.13 -12.30
C GLN A 97 5.65 1.19 -11.36
N ILE A 98 4.87 2.28 -11.40
CA ILE A 98 3.61 2.38 -10.64
C ILE A 98 2.64 1.28 -11.09
N GLN A 99 2.45 1.12 -12.39
CA GLN A 99 1.58 0.08 -12.93
C GLN A 99 2.02 -1.31 -12.47
N GLN A 100 3.32 -1.61 -12.56
CA GLN A 100 3.85 -2.90 -12.13
C GLN A 100 3.66 -3.11 -10.62
N ALA A 101 3.90 -2.08 -9.80
CA ALA A 101 3.69 -2.16 -8.36
C ALA A 101 2.23 -2.45 -8.01
N VAL A 102 1.27 -1.78 -8.68
CA VAL A 102 -0.17 -2.04 -8.50
C VAL A 102 -0.53 -3.48 -8.90
N GLU A 103 -0.05 -3.96 -10.07
CA GLU A 103 -0.29 -5.32 -10.53
C GLU A 103 0.26 -6.35 -9.54
N ASP A 104 1.46 -6.12 -9.00
CA ASP A 104 2.11 -7.01 -8.04
C ASP A 104 1.35 -7.04 -6.71
N VAL A 105 0.91 -5.89 -6.20
CA VAL A 105 0.14 -5.79 -4.96
C VAL A 105 -1.22 -6.49 -5.09
N ILE A 106 -1.95 -6.28 -6.18
CA ILE A 106 -3.23 -6.97 -6.43
C ILE A 106 -3.02 -8.50 -6.56
N ALA A 107 -1.86 -8.93 -7.04
CA ALA A 107 -1.54 -10.34 -7.12
C ALA A 107 -1.14 -10.96 -5.77
N MET A 108 -0.58 -10.15 -4.85
CA MET A 108 -0.11 -10.61 -3.53
C MET A 108 -1.19 -10.56 -2.45
N TYR A 109 -2.06 -9.55 -2.49
CA TYR A 109 -3.06 -9.30 -1.45
C TYR A 109 -4.48 -9.37 -2.01
N PRO A 110 -5.47 -9.81 -1.20
CA PRO A 110 -6.88 -9.84 -1.59
C PRO A 110 -7.52 -8.45 -1.46
N VAL A 111 -6.90 -7.42 -2.07
CA VAL A 111 -7.34 -6.04 -1.95
C VAL A 111 -8.68 -5.79 -2.64
N ASP A 112 -9.57 -5.09 -1.94
CA ASP A 112 -10.83 -4.57 -2.49
C ASP A 112 -10.65 -3.15 -3.04
N TRP A 113 -9.70 -2.40 -2.43
CA TRP A 113 -9.45 -1.01 -2.75
C TRP A 113 -7.99 -0.76 -3.02
N VAL A 114 -7.72 -0.06 -4.12
CA VAL A 114 -6.40 0.52 -4.41
C VAL A 114 -6.58 2.03 -4.47
N ILE A 115 -5.92 2.73 -3.56
CA ILE A 115 -5.98 4.18 -3.40
C ILE A 115 -4.65 4.77 -3.87
N ALA A 116 -4.67 5.62 -4.89
CA ALA A 116 -3.51 6.43 -5.23
C ALA A 116 -3.50 7.67 -4.33
N ALA A 117 -2.45 7.83 -3.53
CA ALA A 117 -2.27 8.97 -2.64
C ALA A 117 -0.98 9.72 -2.97
N GLY A 118 -1.03 11.05 -2.96
CA GLY A 118 0.14 11.85 -3.27
C GLY A 118 -0.13 13.35 -3.20
N PHE A 119 0.90 14.13 -3.45
CA PHE A 119 0.80 15.58 -3.49
C PHE A 119 0.29 16.05 -4.85
N ALA A 120 -0.56 17.06 -4.84
CA ALA A 120 -1.09 17.70 -6.04
C ALA A 120 -0.94 19.22 -5.96
N THR A 121 -0.81 19.87 -7.11
CA THR A 121 -0.84 21.33 -7.20
C THR A 121 -2.28 21.77 -7.48
N GLY A 122 -2.81 22.65 -6.63
CA GLY A 122 -4.11 23.27 -6.86
C GLY A 122 -4.04 24.21 -8.08
N LEU A 123 -4.90 23.98 -9.06
CA LEU A 123 -4.98 24.79 -10.29
C LEU A 123 -6.18 25.75 -10.33
N ALA A 124 -7.04 25.67 -9.33
CA ALA A 124 -8.25 26.51 -9.25
C ALA A 124 -8.18 27.45 -8.06
N ASP A 125 -8.79 28.63 -8.22
CA ASP A 125 -8.97 29.55 -7.11
C ASP A 125 -9.84 28.87 -6.03
N GLY A 126 -9.40 28.98 -4.76
CA GLY A 126 -10.10 28.39 -3.64
C GLY A 126 -9.53 27.05 -3.16
N ILE A 127 -8.60 26.45 -3.90
CA ILE A 127 -7.80 25.31 -3.41
C ILE A 127 -6.58 25.87 -2.69
N GLY A 128 -6.53 25.69 -1.39
CA GLY A 128 -5.46 26.16 -0.53
C GLY A 128 -4.37 25.11 -0.30
N ARG A 129 -3.34 25.54 0.40
CA ARG A 129 -2.35 24.63 0.95
C ARG A 129 -3.00 23.80 2.05
N ASP A 130 -2.63 22.54 2.12
CA ASP A 130 -3.13 21.56 3.10
C ASP A 130 -4.60 21.11 2.89
N ASP A 131 -5.21 21.50 1.76
CA ASP A 131 -6.51 20.93 1.36
C ASP A 131 -6.34 19.48 0.87
N ILE A 132 -7.28 18.61 1.26
CA ILE A 132 -7.37 17.25 0.75
C ILE A 132 -8.35 17.25 -0.42
N ILE A 133 -7.89 16.77 -1.58
CA ILE A 133 -8.69 16.69 -2.80
C ILE A 133 -8.98 15.22 -3.11
N MET A 134 -10.25 14.89 -3.22
CA MET A 134 -10.71 13.58 -3.68
C MET A 134 -11.43 13.75 -5.02
N PRO A 135 -10.77 13.44 -6.15
CA PRO A 135 -11.37 13.65 -7.46
C PRO A 135 -12.45 12.60 -7.73
N GLN A 136 -13.59 13.03 -8.26
CA GLN A 136 -14.62 12.12 -8.79
C GLN A 136 -14.33 11.67 -10.22
N THR A 137 -13.56 12.47 -10.94
CA THR A 137 -13.18 12.19 -12.33
C THR A 137 -11.72 12.56 -12.54
N LEU A 138 -10.99 11.66 -13.14
CA LEU A 138 -9.62 11.89 -13.61
C LEU A 138 -9.65 12.12 -15.12
N VAL A 139 -8.81 13.05 -15.60
CA VAL A 139 -8.64 13.31 -17.02
C VAL A 139 -7.21 12.92 -17.40
N ALA A 140 -7.08 11.91 -18.23
CA ALA A 140 -5.78 11.48 -18.74
C ALA A 140 -5.22 12.45 -19.79
N ALA A 141 -3.94 12.33 -20.11
CA ALA A 141 -3.26 13.23 -21.05
C ALA A 141 -3.85 13.17 -22.47
N ASP A 142 -4.47 12.06 -22.85
CA ASP A 142 -5.21 11.86 -24.11
C ASP A 142 -6.67 12.35 -24.05
N HIS A 143 -7.04 13.08 -22.99
CA HIS A 143 -8.39 13.56 -22.68
C HIS A 143 -9.43 12.47 -22.33
N ALA A 144 -9.01 11.21 -22.18
CA ALA A 144 -9.89 10.17 -21.65
C ALA A 144 -10.31 10.51 -20.23
N GLN A 145 -11.60 10.31 -19.92
CA GLN A 145 -12.15 10.52 -18.59
C GLN A 145 -12.34 9.18 -17.88
N ILE A 146 -11.84 9.11 -16.67
CA ILE A 146 -11.96 7.94 -15.78
C ILE A 146 -12.79 8.38 -14.59
N ASN A 147 -13.96 7.79 -14.41
CA ASN A 147 -14.77 8.03 -13.22
C ASN A 147 -14.21 7.20 -12.07
N VAL A 148 -13.89 7.88 -10.97
CA VAL A 148 -13.46 7.25 -9.74
C VAL A 148 -14.72 6.83 -8.98
N GLY A 149 -14.92 5.53 -8.80
CA GLY A 149 -16.14 4.95 -8.19
C GLY A 149 -16.20 5.12 -6.68
N PHE A 150 -15.76 6.27 -6.17
CA PHE A 150 -15.71 6.57 -4.75
C PHE A 150 -16.64 7.74 -4.40
N SER A 151 -17.48 7.56 -3.39
CA SER A 151 -18.28 8.63 -2.78
C SER A 151 -18.17 8.56 -1.27
N ILE A 152 -17.86 9.67 -0.63
CA ILE A 152 -17.98 9.79 0.82
C ILE A 152 -19.44 10.07 1.12
N SER A 153 -20.06 9.26 1.98
CA SER A 153 -21.35 9.58 2.59
C SER A 153 -21.13 10.75 3.57
N GLU A 154 -21.97 11.79 3.49
CA GLU A 154 -21.92 12.93 4.41
C GLU A 154 -22.40 12.58 5.84
N ASP A 155 -22.72 11.32 6.10
CA ASP A 155 -23.21 10.82 7.38
C ASP A 155 -22.08 10.37 8.31
N VAL A 156 -21.19 11.32 8.70
CA VAL A 156 -20.23 11.15 9.79
C VAL A 156 -20.39 12.21 10.84
#